data_b12915acf73107b30c0d1e9e90d6f079
#
_entry.id   b12915acf73107b30c0d1e9e90d6f079
#
_cell.length_a   1.000
_cell.length_b   1.000
_cell.length_c   1.000
_cell.angle_alpha   90.00
_cell.angle_beta   90.00
_cell.angle_gamma   90.00
#
_symmetry.space_group_name_H-M   'P 1'
#
loop_
_entity.id
_entity.type
_entity.pdbx_description
1 polymer ?
#
loop_
_entity_poly.entity_id
_entity_poly.type
_entity_poly.pdbx_seq_one_letter_code
_entity_poly.pdbx_strand_id
1 'polypeptide(L)'
;MILGLRYTRTVKNMYQVAFRLVIFGTLFFSDVLGHGRLIEPPSRASMWRYGFNTPHNYNDNELYCGGFSRQWNRNKGKCGICGDPWDVKPPRPNETGGKYGNSIIVRKYRTGSIIPVQVELTANHHGYFEFRLCPMSHAGTEVTDDCLDQHVLIEESGTPRYYPGPGNKIFESHYKLPDDVTCSQCVFQWRYVAGNNWGKCDNGTEAVGCGPQEEFRACADISIGDNQPALPPRPITPKTNATGGTSTTKHAQPSPTEPSLVSDISGPYWVVSLVIAGTSLLVILAAFALLYTYYYHAGKAKQWLRAGKLLTPDNAAPIAPPRQRKHQNSISHSPLDA
;
A
#
# COMPACT_ATOMS: atom_id res chain seq x y z
N MET A 1 -14.07 -52.49 -15.62
CA MET A 1 -14.90 -51.29 -15.84
C MET A 1 -15.04 -50.36 -14.63
N ILE A 2 -14.89 -50.83 -13.39
CA ILE A 2 -15.05 -50.03 -12.15
C ILE A 2 -13.84 -49.10 -11.84
N LEU A 3 -12.63 -49.46 -12.28
CA LEU A 3 -11.40 -48.67 -12.04
C LEU A 3 -11.33 -47.37 -12.88
N GLY A 4 -11.89 -47.38 -14.09
CA GLY A 4 -11.92 -46.18 -14.94
C GLY A 4 -12.84 -45.06 -14.42
N LEU A 5 -13.95 -45.40 -13.78
CA LEU A 5 -14.90 -44.46 -13.21
C LEU A 5 -14.38 -43.72 -11.96
N ARG A 6 -13.55 -44.36 -11.16
CA ARG A 6 -12.93 -43.73 -9.99
C ARG A 6 -11.82 -42.74 -10.39
N TYR A 7 -11.06 -43.05 -11.43
CA TYR A 7 -9.97 -42.18 -11.92
C TYR A 7 -10.52 -40.87 -12.51
N THR A 8 -11.57 -40.92 -13.33
CA THR A 8 -12.19 -39.73 -13.93
C THR A 8 -12.82 -38.81 -12.88
N ARG A 9 -13.37 -39.37 -11.78
CA ARG A 9 -13.94 -38.59 -10.68
C ARG A 9 -12.88 -37.85 -9.87
N THR A 10 -11.73 -38.50 -9.62
CA THR A 10 -10.62 -37.88 -8.88
C THR A 10 -9.98 -36.75 -9.67
N VAL A 11 -9.81 -36.91 -10.99
CA VAL A 11 -9.26 -35.87 -11.87
C VAL A 11 -10.22 -34.67 -11.96
N LYS A 12 -11.54 -34.89 -12.11
CA LYS A 12 -12.54 -33.81 -12.08
C LYS A 12 -12.51 -33.01 -10.74
N ASN A 13 -12.40 -33.71 -9.62
CA ASN A 13 -12.32 -33.04 -8.33
C ASN A 13 -11.02 -32.22 -8.16
N MET A 14 -9.90 -32.69 -8.66
CA MET A 14 -8.64 -31.94 -8.66
C MET A 14 -8.74 -30.66 -9.52
N TYR A 15 -9.34 -30.74 -10.70
CA TYR A 15 -9.58 -29.55 -11.54
C TYR A 15 -10.49 -28.53 -10.86
N GLN A 16 -11.55 -28.99 -10.19
CA GLN A 16 -12.44 -28.08 -9.46
C GLN A 16 -11.75 -27.41 -8.26
N VAL A 17 -10.90 -28.15 -7.54
CA VAL A 17 -10.12 -27.57 -6.43
C VAL A 17 -9.06 -26.59 -6.94
N ALA A 18 -8.33 -26.94 -8.01
CA ALA A 18 -7.33 -26.04 -8.60
C ALA A 18 -8.00 -24.78 -9.18
N PHE A 19 -9.13 -24.91 -9.85
CA PHE A 19 -9.89 -23.77 -10.37
C PHE A 19 -10.42 -22.85 -9.26
N ARG A 20 -10.92 -23.43 -8.16
CA ARG A 20 -11.33 -22.66 -6.99
C ARG A 20 -10.15 -21.95 -6.31
N LEU A 21 -8.98 -22.59 -6.22
CA LEU A 21 -7.78 -21.98 -5.65
C LEU A 21 -7.24 -20.83 -6.53
N VAL A 22 -7.32 -20.96 -7.86
CA VAL A 22 -6.93 -19.89 -8.78
C VAL A 22 -7.89 -18.70 -8.67
N ILE A 23 -9.22 -18.95 -8.68
CA ILE A 23 -10.22 -17.86 -8.48
C ILE A 23 -10.05 -17.23 -7.10
N PHE A 24 -9.86 -18.03 -6.05
CA PHE A 24 -9.63 -17.52 -4.70
C PHE A 24 -8.33 -16.71 -4.61
N GLY A 25 -7.25 -17.16 -5.25
CA GLY A 25 -5.97 -16.46 -5.31
C GLY A 25 -6.04 -15.11 -6.06
N THR A 26 -6.82 -15.02 -7.15
CA THR A 26 -6.98 -13.78 -7.91
C THR A 26 -7.87 -12.74 -7.21
N LEU A 27 -8.74 -13.17 -6.29
CA LEU A 27 -9.61 -12.27 -5.51
C LEU A 27 -8.90 -11.60 -4.32
N PHE A 28 -7.71 -12.08 -3.93
CA PHE A 28 -6.96 -11.55 -2.77
C PHE A 28 -5.85 -10.55 -3.10
N PHE A 29 -5.58 -10.24 -4.38
CA PHE A 29 -4.55 -9.27 -4.76
C PHE A 29 -5.15 -8.01 -5.37
N SER A 30 -5.90 -7.27 -4.57
CA SER A 30 -6.29 -5.91 -4.89
C SER A 30 -6.13 -5.01 -3.67
N ASP A 31 -4.96 -5.02 -3.04
CA ASP A 31 -4.55 -3.87 -2.25
C ASP A 31 -4.22 -2.74 -3.22
N VAL A 32 -5.26 -2.05 -3.68
CA VAL A 32 -5.09 -0.76 -4.35
C VAL A 32 -4.69 0.23 -3.26
N LEU A 33 -3.38 0.34 -3.01
CA LEU A 33 -2.83 1.31 -2.08
C LEU A 33 -3.14 2.71 -2.63
N GLY A 34 -3.84 3.53 -1.85
CA GLY A 34 -4.00 4.94 -2.11
C GLY A 34 -2.63 5.64 -2.11
N HIS A 35 -2.46 6.65 -2.95
CA HIS A 35 -1.23 7.40 -2.99
C HIS A 35 -1.54 8.88 -3.20
N GLY A 36 -1.00 9.72 -2.33
CA GLY A 36 -1.17 11.16 -2.44
C GLY A 36 -0.11 11.94 -1.69
N ARG A 37 0.14 13.18 -2.12
CA ARG A 37 1.11 14.08 -1.50
C ARG A 37 0.61 15.52 -1.48
N LEU A 38 0.96 16.22 -0.43
CA LEU A 38 0.78 17.67 -0.34
C LEU A 38 1.91 18.33 -1.14
N ILE A 39 1.53 19.16 -2.14
CA ILE A 39 2.47 19.83 -3.05
C ILE A 39 2.49 21.35 -2.90
N GLU A 40 1.39 21.95 -2.40
CA GLU A 40 1.34 23.38 -2.04
C GLU A 40 0.54 23.57 -0.74
N PRO A 41 1.15 24.10 0.32
CA PRO A 41 2.59 24.26 0.49
C PRO A 41 3.30 22.91 0.42
N PRO A 42 4.52 22.81 -0.14
CA PRO A 42 5.19 21.52 -0.29
C PRO A 42 5.51 20.92 1.08
N SER A 43 5.15 19.65 1.26
CA SER A 43 5.37 18.95 2.53
C SER A 43 6.86 18.67 2.79
N ARG A 44 7.21 18.37 4.03
CA ARG A 44 8.55 17.93 4.44
C ARG A 44 9.08 16.79 3.57
N ALA A 45 8.19 15.87 3.18
CA ALA A 45 8.52 14.74 2.32
C ALA A 45 8.69 15.11 0.85
N SER A 46 7.94 16.11 0.33
CA SER A 46 7.88 16.46 -1.09
C SER A 46 8.70 17.68 -1.48
N MET A 47 9.12 18.54 -0.53
CA MET A 47 9.76 19.84 -0.80
C MET A 47 11.08 19.73 -1.59
N TRP A 48 11.77 18.59 -1.54
CA TRP A 48 12.98 18.35 -2.37
C TRP A 48 12.68 18.44 -3.87
N ARG A 49 11.45 18.10 -4.30
CA ARG A 49 11.02 18.22 -5.70
C ARG A 49 10.95 19.68 -6.18
N TYR A 50 10.80 20.59 -5.24
CA TYR A 50 10.62 22.03 -5.46
C TYR A 50 11.89 22.84 -5.21
N GLY A 51 13.05 22.16 -5.15
CA GLY A 51 14.36 22.78 -5.08
C GLY A 51 14.83 23.14 -3.67
N PHE A 52 14.16 22.67 -2.62
CA PHE A 52 14.69 22.75 -1.26
C PHE A 52 15.81 21.74 -1.07
N ASN A 53 16.87 22.16 -0.36
CA ASN A 53 18.01 21.31 -0.07
C ASN A 53 17.68 20.36 1.10
N THR A 54 17.01 19.26 0.82
CA THR A 54 16.60 18.23 1.77
C THR A 54 16.83 16.84 1.20
N PRO A 55 16.93 15.81 2.06
CA PRO A 55 17.03 14.44 1.57
C PRO A 55 15.86 14.08 0.65
N HIS A 56 16.15 13.38 -0.44
CA HIS A 56 15.12 12.92 -1.36
C HIS A 56 14.27 11.82 -0.72
N ASN A 57 12.97 11.96 -0.82
CA ASN A 57 11.99 10.93 -0.48
C ASN A 57 11.24 10.51 -1.73
N TYR A 58 11.60 9.37 -2.30
CA TYR A 58 10.94 8.87 -3.51
C TYR A 58 9.56 8.28 -3.24
N ASN A 59 9.26 7.98 -1.96
CA ASN A 59 7.96 7.49 -1.47
C ASN A 59 7.18 8.60 -0.77
N ASP A 60 7.28 9.84 -1.26
CA ASP A 60 6.65 11.02 -0.66
C ASP A 60 5.12 11.05 -0.83
N ASN A 61 4.56 10.14 -1.60
CA ASN A 61 3.13 9.91 -1.79
C ASN A 61 2.57 8.73 -0.96
N GLU A 62 3.40 8.10 -0.11
CA GLU A 62 3.06 6.90 0.65
C GLU A 62 3.05 7.15 2.17
N LEU A 63 2.65 8.35 2.60
CA LEU A 63 2.58 8.70 4.01
C LEU A 63 1.23 8.30 4.62
N TYR A 64 0.93 7.01 4.57
CA TYR A 64 -0.35 6.38 4.92
C TYR A 64 -0.33 5.66 6.27
N CYS A 65 0.37 6.18 7.28
CA CYS A 65 0.44 5.62 8.64
C CYS A 65 0.99 4.18 8.71
N GLY A 66 1.60 3.70 7.60
CA GLY A 66 2.08 2.33 7.41
C GLY A 66 1.02 1.36 6.89
N GLY A 67 -0.09 1.88 6.37
CA GLY A 67 -1.21 1.15 5.77
C GLY A 67 -2.29 0.77 6.78
N PHE A 68 -3.48 0.45 6.25
CA PHE A 68 -4.68 0.17 7.03
C PHE A 68 -4.46 -0.84 8.16
N SER A 69 -3.86 -2.00 7.84
CA SER A 69 -3.66 -3.07 8.84
C SER A 69 -2.72 -2.63 9.98
N ARG A 70 -1.64 -1.90 9.65
CA ARG A 70 -0.70 -1.39 10.67
C ARG A 70 -1.34 -0.32 11.52
N GLN A 71 -2.08 0.61 10.91
CA GLN A 71 -2.76 1.68 11.63
C GLN A 71 -3.85 1.12 12.56
N TRP A 72 -4.77 0.30 12.05
CA TRP A 72 -5.96 -0.10 12.80
C TRP A 72 -5.76 -1.35 13.65
N ASN A 73 -5.17 -2.42 13.09
CA ASN A 73 -5.05 -3.68 13.80
C ASN A 73 -3.89 -3.66 14.82
N ARG A 74 -2.77 -3.02 14.47
CA ARG A 74 -1.59 -2.96 15.33
C ARG A 74 -1.56 -1.71 16.21
N ASN A 75 -1.79 -0.54 15.64
CA ASN A 75 -1.63 0.76 16.30
C ASN A 75 -2.95 1.34 16.82
N LYS A 76 -4.06 0.58 16.77
CA LYS A 76 -5.39 0.96 17.30
C LYS A 76 -5.89 2.31 16.76
N GLY A 77 -5.73 2.54 15.46
CA GLY A 77 -6.12 3.74 14.75
C GLY A 77 -5.11 4.90 14.82
N LYS A 78 -4.02 4.77 15.59
CA LYS A 78 -3.04 5.84 15.76
C LYS A 78 -2.11 5.95 14.55
N CYS A 79 -1.75 7.19 14.22
CA CYS A 79 -0.82 7.57 13.17
C CYS A 79 0.19 8.59 13.71
N GLY A 80 1.40 8.62 13.17
CA GLY A 80 2.33 9.71 13.40
C GLY A 80 1.78 11.03 12.83
N ILE A 81 2.18 12.15 13.40
CA ILE A 81 1.68 13.50 13.05
C ILE A 81 1.82 13.76 11.54
N CYS A 82 2.88 13.30 10.92
CA CYS A 82 3.18 13.56 9.51
C CYS A 82 3.05 12.31 8.61
N GLY A 83 2.25 11.30 9.02
CA GLY A 83 1.93 10.13 8.21
C GLY A 83 2.86 8.94 8.39
N ASP A 84 3.86 9.04 9.24
CA ASP A 84 4.69 7.91 9.62
C ASP A 84 3.89 6.90 10.45
N PRO A 85 4.24 5.61 10.43
CA PRO A 85 3.61 4.62 11.30
C PRO A 85 3.81 4.96 12.78
N TRP A 86 2.75 4.85 13.58
CA TRP A 86 2.77 5.22 15.00
C TRP A 86 3.82 4.49 15.83
N ASP A 87 4.07 3.22 15.55
CA ASP A 87 4.99 2.35 16.27
C ASP A 87 6.47 2.55 15.91
N VAL A 88 6.78 3.49 15.00
CA VAL A 88 8.15 3.95 14.76
C VAL A 88 8.57 4.88 15.90
N LYS A 89 9.79 4.69 16.40
CA LYS A 89 10.35 5.52 17.51
C LYS A 89 10.47 6.99 17.08
N PRO A 90 9.94 7.94 17.88
CA PRO A 90 10.15 9.38 17.66
C PRO A 90 11.62 9.82 17.86
N PRO A 91 12.07 10.87 17.15
CA PRO A 91 11.36 11.55 16.08
C PRO A 91 11.23 10.64 14.86
N ARG A 92 10.00 10.51 14.31
CA ARG A 92 9.75 9.71 13.11
C ARG A 92 10.33 10.43 11.88
N PRO A 93 10.54 9.75 10.74
CA PRO A 93 11.21 10.33 9.58
C PRO A 93 10.66 11.67 9.11
N ASN A 94 9.34 11.87 9.14
CA ASN A 94 8.70 13.10 8.67
C ASN A 94 8.34 14.07 9.80
N GLU A 95 8.60 13.71 11.06
CA GLU A 95 8.40 14.58 12.23
C GLU A 95 9.59 15.51 12.44
N THR A 96 9.37 16.59 13.20
CA THR A 96 10.41 17.56 13.56
C THR A 96 11.62 16.85 14.21
N GLY A 97 12.81 17.10 13.68
CA GLY A 97 14.04 16.41 14.09
C GLY A 97 14.25 15.04 13.45
N GLY A 98 13.29 14.53 12.64
CA GLY A 98 13.44 13.36 11.82
C GLY A 98 14.17 13.64 10.49
N LYS A 99 14.38 12.60 9.69
CA LYS A 99 15.15 12.68 8.44
C LYS A 99 14.69 13.79 7.50
N TYR A 100 13.39 14.03 7.40
CA TYR A 100 12.79 15.01 6.51
C TYR A 100 12.27 16.25 7.25
N GLY A 101 12.14 16.20 8.57
CA GLY A 101 11.63 17.28 9.44
C GLY A 101 12.73 18.28 9.85
N ASN A 102 13.29 19.01 8.90
CA ASN A 102 14.45 19.90 9.08
C ASN A 102 14.07 21.35 9.41
N SER A 103 12.83 21.62 9.80
CA SER A 103 12.33 22.96 10.18
C SER A 103 12.54 24.02 9.08
N ILE A 104 12.48 23.64 7.81
CA ILE A 104 12.61 24.53 6.68
C ILE A 104 11.26 25.17 6.37
N ILE A 105 11.18 26.50 6.54
CA ILE A 105 9.97 27.26 6.20
C ILE A 105 9.80 27.29 4.69
N VAL A 106 8.81 26.54 4.19
CA VAL A 106 8.54 26.41 2.76
C VAL A 106 7.69 27.55 2.21
N ARG A 107 6.84 28.18 3.04
CA ARG A 107 6.00 29.33 2.70
C ARG A 107 5.86 30.27 3.89
N LYS A 108 5.64 31.56 3.53
CA LYS A 108 5.34 32.62 4.51
C LYS A 108 4.04 33.28 4.09
N TYR A 109 3.14 33.37 5.03
CA TYR A 109 1.81 33.90 4.80
C TYR A 109 1.49 35.06 5.73
N ARG A 110 0.54 35.91 5.31
CA ARG A 110 -0.02 36.96 6.17
C ARG A 110 -1.14 36.35 7.01
N THR A 111 -1.29 36.84 8.25
CA THR A 111 -2.40 36.51 9.15
C THR A 111 -3.73 36.74 8.47
N GLY A 112 -4.68 35.83 8.61
CA GLY A 112 -6.02 35.92 8.02
C GLY A 112 -6.09 35.85 6.49
N SER A 113 -4.96 35.61 5.80
CA SER A 113 -4.97 35.48 4.34
C SER A 113 -5.60 34.18 3.86
N ILE A 114 -6.18 34.22 2.67
CA ILE A 114 -6.61 33.02 1.95
C ILE A 114 -5.40 32.47 1.18
N ILE A 115 -5.11 31.19 1.39
CA ILE A 115 -3.97 30.51 0.77
C ILE A 115 -4.44 29.42 -0.17
N PRO A 116 -3.78 29.24 -1.34
CA PRO A 116 -4.01 28.08 -2.19
C PRO A 116 -3.36 26.83 -1.57
N VAL A 117 -4.06 25.72 -1.66
CA VAL A 117 -3.57 24.42 -1.23
C VAL A 117 -3.73 23.42 -2.35
N GLN A 118 -2.69 22.68 -2.67
CA GLN A 118 -2.71 21.69 -3.73
C GLN A 118 -2.27 20.32 -3.22
N VAL A 119 -3.06 19.30 -3.52
CA VAL A 119 -2.79 17.89 -3.23
C VAL A 119 -2.81 17.12 -4.53
N GLU A 120 -1.76 16.36 -4.78
CA GLU A 120 -1.72 15.40 -5.88
C GLU A 120 -2.13 14.03 -5.39
N LEU A 121 -3.21 13.47 -5.95
CA LEU A 121 -3.56 12.06 -5.78
C LEU A 121 -3.09 11.28 -7.00
N THR A 122 -2.19 10.33 -6.78
CA THR A 122 -1.72 9.39 -7.80
C THR A 122 -2.54 8.10 -7.81
N ALA A 123 -3.24 7.82 -6.69
CA ALA A 123 -4.31 6.82 -6.59
C ALA A 123 -5.40 7.37 -5.66
N ASN A 124 -6.54 7.72 -6.25
CA ASN A 124 -7.66 8.33 -5.55
C ASN A 124 -8.59 7.28 -4.95
N HIS A 125 -8.78 7.34 -3.64
CA HIS A 125 -9.65 6.45 -2.87
C HIS A 125 -10.91 7.15 -2.35
N HIS A 126 -11.36 8.21 -3.00
CA HIS A 126 -12.50 9.03 -2.53
C HIS A 126 -12.26 9.59 -1.12
N GLY A 127 -13.28 9.69 -0.29
CA GLY A 127 -13.14 10.24 1.06
C GLY A 127 -13.00 11.76 1.07
N TYR A 128 -12.19 12.32 2.02
CA TYR A 128 -12.07 13.74 2.18
C TYR A 128 -10.70 14.17 2.70
N PHE A 129 -10.34 15.44 2.41
CA PHE A 129 -9.19 16.13 3.00
C PHE A 129 -9.64 17.03 4.15
N GLU A 130 -8.81 17.10 5.18
CA GLU A 130 -8.83 18.12 6.23
C GLU A 130 -7.45 18.78 6.28
N PHE A 131 -7.43 20.09 6.55
CA PHE A 131 -6.20 20.82 6.77
C PHE A 131 -6.20 21.41 8.17
N ARG A 132 -5.10 21.26 8.87
CA ARG A 132 -4.95 21.66 10.26
C ARG A 132 -3.67 22.45 10.44
N LEU A 133 -3.66 23.34 11.40
CA LEU A 133 -2.55 24.24 11.70
C LEU A 133 -2.19 24.16 13.18
N CYS A 134 -0.90 24.10 13.50
CA CYS A 134 -0.46 24.23 14.88
C CYS A 134 0.80 25.09 14.96
N PRO A 135 0.79 26.22 15.71
CA PRO A 135 1.98 26.97 16.04
C PRO A 135 2.93 26.12 16.88
N MET A 136 4.21 26.08 16.51
CA MET A 136 5.21 25.37 17.32
C MET A 136 5.54 26.17 18.59
N SER A 137 5.27 25.57 19.74
CA SER A 137 5.56 26.20 21.04
C SER A 137 7.06 26.19 21.38
N HIS A 138 7.80 25.19 20.92
CA HIS A 138 9.23 25.04 21.19
C HIS A 138 9.95 24.53 19.95
N ALA A 139 11.03 25.19 19.57
CA ALA A 139 11.88 24.75 18.47
C ALA A 139 12.38 23.31 18.68
N GLY A 140 12.29 22.47 17.68
CA GLY A 140 12.77 21.08 17.73
C GLY A 140 11.79 20.08 18.35
N THR A 141 10.60 20.50 18.81
CA THR A 141 9.57 19.61 19.34
C THR A 141 8.43 19.50 18.34
N GLU A 142 8.01 18.25 18.01
CA GLU A 142 6.86 18.05 17.12
C GLU A 142 5.56 18.50 17.79
N VAL A 143 4.62 18.98 16.99
CA VAL A 143 3.28 19.36 17.45
C VAL A 143 2.45 18.12 17.81
N THR A 144 1.34 18.34 18.51
CA THR A 144 0.42 17.28 18.94
C THR A 144 -0.88 17.30 18.13
N ASP A 145 -1.59 16.17 18.09
CA ASP A 145 -2.94 16.13 17.49
C ASP A 145 -3.88 17.12 18.20
N ASP A 146 -3.80 17.24 19.53
CA ASP A 146 -4.63 18.20 20.32
C ASP A 146 -4.45 19.65 19.85
N CYS A 147 -3.22 20.07 19.55
CA CYS A 147 -2.96 21.41 19.03
C CYS A 147 -3.49 21.57 17.60
N LEU A 148 -3.29 20.56 16.76
CA LEU A 148 -3.79 20.56 15.37
C LEU A 148 -5.33 20.61 15.33
N ASP A 149 -6.01 19.94 16.26
CA ASP A 149 -7.47 19.90 16.35
C ASP A 149 -8.07 21.23 16.81
N GLN A 150 -7.29 22.10 17.47
CA GLN A 150 -7.73 23.47 17.83
C GLN A 150 -7.83 24.40 16.61
N HIS A 151 -7.08 24.14 15.55
CA HIS A 151 -7.04 25.00 14.36
C HIS A 151 -7.27 24.18 13.09
N VAL A 152 -8.47 23.58 12.99
CA VAL A 152 -8.95 22.99 11.75
C VAL A 152 -9.32 24.12 10.79
N LEU A 153 -8.71 24.15 9.62
CA LEU A 153 -8.92 25.21 8.66
C LEU A 153 -10.23 25.00 7.90
N ILE A 154 -10.88 26.13 7.61
CA ILE A 154 -12.14 26.15 6.87
C ILE A 154 -11.84 26.52 5.42
N GLU A 155 -12.31 25.70 4.50
CA GLU A 155 -12.25 25.97 3.06
C GLU A 155 -13.14 27.17 2.72
N GLU A 156 -12.85 27.87 1.64
CA GLU A 156 -13.58 29.06 1.22
C GLU A 156 -15.10 28.80 1.03
N SER A 157 -15.50 27.58 0.74
CA SER A 157 -16.90 27.13 0.70
C SER A 157 -17.59 27.08 2.07
N GLY A 158 -16.86 27.26 3.18
CA GLY A 158 -17.35 27.25 4.56
C GLY A 158 -17.35 25.88 5.24
N THR A 159 -16.69 24.86 4.67
CA THR A 159 -16.60 23.52 5.25
C THR A 159 -15.18 23.19 5.69
N PRO A 160 -14.98 22.38 6.76
CA PRO A 160 -13.65 21.89 7.15
C PRO A 160 -13.17 20.73 6.28
N ARG A 161 -14.05 20.14 5.47
CA ARG A 161 -13.77 18.97 4.67
C ARG A 161 -13.90 19.25 3.18
N TYR A 162 -12.85 18.93 2.44
CA TYR A 162 -12.85 18.97 0.99
C TYR A 162 -13.01 17.56 0.44
N TYR A 163 -14.00 17.32 -0.40
CA TYR A 163 -14.26 16.03 -1.02
C TYR A 163 -13.68 16.02 -2.44
N PRO A 164 -12.54 15.33 -2.67
CA PRO A 164 -11.96 15.28 -3.99
C PRO A 164 -12.90 14.55 -4.95
N GLY A 165 -13.10 15.15 -6.12
CA GLY A 165 -13.83 14.51 -7.21
C GLY A 165 -13.05 13.30 -7.76
N PRO A 166 -13.58 12.58 -8.76
CA PRO A 166 -12.96 11.39 -9.31
C PRO A 166 -11.66 11.69 -10.06
N GLY A 167 -10.84 10.66 -10.20
CA GLY A 167 -9.60 10.65 -10.99
C GLY A 167 -8.35 10.95 -10.19
N ASN A 168 -7.22 10.58 -10.80
CA ASN A 168 -5.88 10.81 -10.29
C ASN A 168 -5.35 12.11 -10.89
N LYS A 169 -5.26 13.15 -10.09
CA LYS A 169 -4.88 14.50 -10.53
C LYS A 169 -4.47 15.37 -9.34
N ILE A 170 -4.07 16.60 -9.64
CA ILE A 170 -3.91 17.66 -8.65
C ILE A 170 -5.29 18.25 -8.34
N PHE A 171 -5.61 18.28 -7.05
CA PHE A 171 -6.79 18.97 -6.50
C PHE A 171 -6.34 20.26 -5.84
N GLU A 172 -6.98 21.36 -6.19
CA GLU A 172 -6.71 22.68 -5.65
C GLU A 172 -7.92 23.17 -4.84
N SER A 173 -7.64 23.78 -3.70
CA SER A 173 -8.61 24.39 -2.81
C SER A 173 -8.00 25.58 -2.10
N HIS A 174 -8.86 26.43 -1.49
CA HIS A 174 -8.43 27.65 -0.85
C HIS A 174 -8.90 27.67 0.59
N TYR A 175 -7.97 27.99 1.51
CA TYR A 175 -8.23 27.99 2.95
C TYR A 175 -7.90 29.34 3.57
N LYS A 176 -8.78 29.84 4.43
CA LYS A 176 -8.51 31.04 5.23
C LYS A 176 -7.65 30.66 6.42
N LEU A 177 -6.49 31.32 6.59
CA LEU A 177 -5.70 31.23 7.81
C LEU A 177 -6.40 31.96 8.96
N PRO A 178 -6.23 31.51 10.23
CA PRO A 178 -6.77 32.22 11.39
C PRO A 178 -6.28 33.65 11.48
N ASP A 179 -7.17 34.58 11.91
CA ASP A 179 -6.85 35.99 12.06
C ASP A 179 -6.01 36.28 13.33
N ASP A 180 -6.00 35.33 14.29
CA ASP A 180 -5.38 35.43 15.61
C ASP A 180 -4.12 34.58 15.77
N VAL A 181 -3.69 33.86 14.74
CA VAL A 181 -2.50 33.02 14.79
C VAL A 181 -1.31 33.66 14.10
N THR A 182 -0.25 33.87 14.87
CA THR A 182 1.07 34.26 14.37
C THR A 182 2.12 33.25 14.81
N CYS A 183 3.04 32.91 13.93
CA CYS A 183 4.12 31.98 14.25
C CYS A 183 5.35 32.19 13.36
N SER A 184 6.51 32.08 13.92
CA SER A 184 7.75 31.98 13.14
C SER A 184 7.87 30.60 12.45
N GLN A 185 7.28 29.58 13.07
CA GLN A 185 7.13 28.24 12.53
C GLN A 185 5.80 27.64 13.00
N CYS A 186 4.94 27.32 12.06
CA CYS A 186 3.74 26.53 12.26
C CYS A 186 3.84 25.23 11.45
N VAL A 187 3.28 24.15 11.98
CA VAL A 187 3.05 22.95 11.21
C VAL A 187 1.70 23.03 10.53
N PHE A 188 1.69 23.06 9.20
CA PHE A 188 0.51 22.91 8.36
C PHE A 188 0.38 21.45 8.00
N GLN A 189 -0.71 20.81 8.41
CA GLN A 189 -0.93 19.38 8.19
C GLN A 189 -2.07 19.16 7.19
N TRP A 190 -1.81 18.37 6.16
CA TRP A 190 -2.81 17.71 5.34
C TRP A 190 -3.14 16.35 5.94
N ARG A 191 -4.41 16.07 6.10
CA ARG A 191 -4.98 14.80 6.49
C ARG A 191 -5.96 14.35 5.43
N TYR A 192 -5.76 13.17 4.86
CA TYR A 192 -6.67 12.55 3.91
C TYR A 192 -7.22 11.28 4.54
N VAL A 193 -8.53 11.24 4.73
CA VAL A 193 -9.26 10.05 5.16
C VAL A 193 -9.86 9.44 3.91
N ALA A 194 -9.37 8.27 3.52
CA ALA A 194 -9.87 7.53 2.37
C ALA A 194 -11.32 7.07 2.57
N GLY A 195 -12.00 6.70 1.50
CA GLY A 195 -13.40 6.30 1.54
C GLY A 195 -13.67 5.01 0.78
N ASN A 196 -12.72 4.08 0.78
CA ASN A 196 -12.79 2.86 -0.02
C ASN A 196 -12.94 1.58 0.81
N ASN A 197 -12.77 1.64 2.13
CA ASN A 197 -12.96 0.48 3.00
C ASN A 197 -14.43 0.31 3.37
N TRP A 198 -14.85 -0.95 3.46
CA TRP A 198 -16.15 -1.31 3.97
C TRP A 198 -16.16 -1.28 5.50
N GLY A 199 -17.22 -0.73 6.08
CA GLY A 199 -17.37 -0.70 7.53
C GLY A 199 -18.76 -0.27 7.99
N LYS A 200 -18.92 -0.21 9.31
CA LYS A 200 -20.19 0.19 9.97
C LYS A 200 -20.29 1.71 10.01
N CYS A 201 -21.38 2.24 9.50
CA CYS A 201 -21.73 3.66 9.54
C CYS A 201 -22.32 4.06 10.90
N ASP A 202 -22.32 5.35 11.22
CA ASP A 202 -22.86 5.89 12.47
C ASP A 202 -24.37 5.62 12.65
N ASN A 203 -25.10 5.49 11.56
CA ASN A 203 -26.52 5.13 11.56
C ASN A 203 -26.78 3.61 11.76
N GLY A 204 -25.73 2.81 11.95
CA GLY A 204 -25.80 1.36 12.16
C GLY A 204 -25.86 0.51 10.90
N THR A 205 -25.95 1.10 9.71
CA THR A 205 -25.81 0.38 8.43
C THR A 205 -24.35 0.06 8.12
N GLU A 206 -24.09 -0.74 7.09
CA GLU A 206 -22.74 -1.03 6.61
C GLU A 206 -22.60 -0.60 5.15
N ALA A 207 -21.51 0.09 4.83
CA ALA A 207 -21.23 0.58 3.48
C ALA A 207 -19.74 0.80 3.25
N VAL A 208 -19.34 0.96 1.99
CA VAL A 208 -18.03 1.47 1.60
C VAL A 208 -17.92 2.94 2.04
N GLY A 209 -16.77 3.32 2.62
CA GLY A 209 -16.51 4.64 3.16
C GLY A 209 -16.94 4.82 4.61
N CYS A 210 -17.51 3.80 5.24
CA CYS A 210 -17.89 3.80 6.65
C CYS A 210 -16.89 3.01 7.52
N GLY A 211 -16.91 3.29 8.83
CA GLY A 211 -16.01 2.67 9.79
C GLY A 211 -14.56 3.10 9.62
N PRO A 212 -13.59 2.30 10.11
CA PRO A 212 -12.18 2.59 9.97
C PRO A 212 -11.74 2.72 8.51
N GLN A 213 -11.08 3.82 8.18
CA GLN A 213 -10.56 4.10 6.84
C GLN A 213 -9.04 4.25 6.89
N GLU A 214 -8.37 4.00 5.76
CA GLU A 214 -6.96 4.33 5.61
C GLU A 214 -6.78 5.85 5.67
N GLU A 215 -5.68 6.29 6.27
CA GLU A 215 -5.41 7.70 6.49
C GLU A 215 -4.02 8.07 6.01
N PHE A 216 -3.94 9.20 5.31
CA PHE A 216 -2.68 9.81 4.88
C PHE A 216 -2.51 11.13 5.62
N ARG A 217 -1.27 11.45 5.99
CA ARG A 217 -0.91 12.74 6.59
C ARG A 217 0.39 13.25 6.00
N ALA A 218 0.48 14.55 5.78
CA ALA A 218 1.75 15.19 5.43
C ALA A 218 1.83 16.56 6.10
N CYS A 219 3.04 16.94 6.55
CA CYS A 219 3.31 18.19 7.22
C CYS A 219 4.15 19.12 6.33
N ALA A 220 3.84 20.42 6.36
CA ALA A 220 4.66 21.49 5.83
C ALA A 220 4.97 22.50 6.92
N ASP A 221 6.20 23.00 6.99
CA ASP A 221 6.57 24.07 7.92
C ASP A 221 6.36 25.41 7.24
N ILE A 222 5.48 26.24 7.81
CA ILE A 222 5.14 27.55 7.31
C ILE A 222 5.34 28.62 8.39
N SER A 223 5.36 29.88 7.99
CA SER A 223 5.39 31.02 8.93
C SER A 223 4.20 31.95 8.62
N ILE A 224 3.59 32.48 9.68
CA ILE A 224 2.45 33.39 9.60
C ILE A 224 2.76 34.66 10.40
N GLY A 225 2.55 35.83 9.77
CA GLY A 225 2.75 37.11 10.46
C GLY A 225 2.37 38.30 9.61
N ASP A 226 2.03 39.43 10.25
CA ASP A 226 1.44 40.63 9.62
C ASP A 226 2.37 41.32 8.62
N ASN A 227 3.68 41.28 8.86
CA ASN A 227 4.69 41.98 8.06
C ASN A 227 5.35 41.10 7.00
N GLN A 228 4.83 39.94 6.72
CA GLN A 228 5.43 39.04 5.72
C GLN A 228 4.92 39.38 4.31
N PRO A 229 5.80 39.64 3.31
CA PRO A 229 5.37 39.64 1.94
C PRO A 229 4.88 38.24 1.61
N ALA A 230 3.66 38.10 1.10
CA ALA A 230 3.18 36.84 0.56
C ALA A 230 4.18 36.41 -0.51
N LEU A 231 4.90 35.30 -0.28
CA LEU A 231 5.70 34.70 -1.34
C LEU A 231 4.71 34.19 -2.41
N PRO A 232 4.85 34.66 -3.67
CA PRO A 232 4.04 34.09 -4.73
C PRO A 232 4.31 32.59 -4.79
N PRO A 233 3.30 31.75 -5.07
CA PRO A 233 3.48 30.34 -5.32
C PRO A 233 4.59 30.18 -6.35
N ARG A 234 5.61 29.39 -6.05
CA ARG A 234 6.61 29.08 -7.08
C ARG A 234 5.93 28.32 -8.21
N PRO A 235 6.13 28.70 -9.50
CA PRO A 235 5.65 27.92 -10.60
C PRO A 235 6.14 26.48 -10.45
N ILE A 236 5.24 25.52 -10.54
CA ILE A 236 5.53 24.09 -10.50
C ILE A 236 6.19 23.72 -11.82
N THR A 237 7.50 23.92 -11.93
CA THR A 237 8.28 23.32 -13.01
C THR A 237 8.92 22.05 -12.46
N PRO A 238 8.50 20.86 -12.93
CA PRO A 238 9.25 19.63 -12.67
C PRO A 238 10.67 19.83 -13.23
N LYS A 239 11.70 19.62 -12.42
CA LYS A 239 13.07 19.53 -12.93
C LYS A 239 13.16 18.32 -13.85
N THR A 240 13.04 18.55 -15.16
CA THR A 240 13.56 17.62 -16.14
C THR A 240 15.09 17.65 -16.03
N ASN A 241 15.69 16.47 -15.84
CA ASN A 241 17.12 16.27 -15.85
C ASN A 241 17.66 16.74 -17.22
N ALA A 242 18.20 17.95 -17.27
CA ALA A 242 18.95 18.44 -18.44
C ALA A 242 20.42 18.14 -18.20
N THR A 243 20.92 17.14 -18.88
CA THR A 243 22.35 16.90 -19.12
C THR A 243 22.92 18.07 -19.95
N GLY A 244 24.07 18.53 -19.56
CA GLY A 244 24.79 19.72 -19.95
C GLY A 244 24.82 20.11 -21.43
N GLY A 245 24.99 21.41 -21.63
CA GLY A 245 25.29 22.02 -22.96
C GLY A 245 25.34 23.53 -22.85
N THR A 246 26.48 24.02 -23.12
CA THR A 246 27.09 25.34 -23.07
C THR A 246 26.28 26.49 -23.70
N SER A 247 26.35 27.63 -23.01
CA SER A 247 26.02 29.02 -23.39
C SER A 247 26.17 29.39 -24.88
N THR A 248 25.19 30.10 -25.43
CA THR A 248 25.41 31.36 -26.19
C THR A 248 24.08 32.12 -26.36
N THR A 249 24.14 33.39 -25.98
CA THR A 249 23.13 34.43 -26.13
C THR A 249 22.84 34.76 -27.59
N LYS A 250 21.55 34.82 -28.00
CA LYS A 250 21.06 35.79 -29.01
C LYS A 250 19.53 35.94 -28.97
N HIS A 251 19.11 37.18 -28.93
CA HIS A 251 17.76 37.70 -29.15
C HIS A 251 17.14 37.20 -30.46
N ALA A 252 15.90 36.77 -30.44
CA ALA A 252 14.94 36.98 -31.55
C ALA A 252 13.49 36.69 -31.09
N GLN A 253 12.63 37.42 -31.66
CA GLN A 253 11.20 37.76 -31.55
C GLN A 253 10.27 36.58 -31.88
N PRO A 254 8.96 36.63 -31.46
CA PRO A 254 8.03 35.50 -31.57
C PRO A 254 7.38 35.39 -32.95
N SER A 255 7.14 34.18 -33.41
CA SER A 255 6.23 33.88 -34.52
C SER A 255 5.60 32.47 -34.34
N PRO A 256 4.47 32.15 -35.00
CA PRO A 256 3.35 31.48 -34.37
C PRO A 256 3.28 29.96 -34.63
N THR A 257 2.61 29.31 -33.71
CA THR A 257 1.76 28.10 -33.80
C THR A 257 2.14 27.02 -34.84
N GLU A 258 2.69 25.91 -34.33
CA GLU A 258 2.50 24.59 -34.93
C GLU A 258 2.14 23.58 -33.84
N PRO A 259 1.16 22.68 -34.08
CA PRO A 259 0.78 21.67 -33.12
C PRO A 259 1.80 20.54 -33.10
N SER A 260 2.58 20.43 -32.04
CA SER A 260 3.43 19.27 -31.83
C SER A 260 2.57 18.03 -31.57
N LEU A 261 2.57 17.11 -32.52
CA LEU A 261 2.18 15.71 -32.35
C LEU A 261 3.04 15.07 -31.26
N VAL A 262 2.60 15.15 -30.03
CA VAL A 262 3.02 14.21 -28.99
C VAL A 262 2.23 12.93 -29.25
N SER A 263 2.90 11.96 -29.85
CA SER A 263 2.37 10.61 -29.99
C SER A 263 2.13 10.04 -28.59
N ASP A 264 0.86 10.01 -28.20
CA ASP A 264 0.35 9.24 -27.07
C ASP A 264 0.69 7.75 -27.29
N ILE A 265 1.78 7.28 -26.68
CA ILE A 265 2.00 5.85 -26.42
C ILE A 265 1.30 5.50 -25.10
N SER A 266 0.04 5.82 -24.99
CA SER A 266 -0.87 5.26 -24.01
C SER A 266 -1.76 4.23 -24.68
N GLY A 267 -1.18 3.06 -24.97
CA GLY A 267 -2.01 1.89 -25.26
C GLY A 267 -2.93 1.67 -24.04
N PRO A 268 -4.19 1.29 -24.29
CA PRO A 268 -5.17 1.16 -23.21
C PRO A 268 -4.65 0.17 -22.16
N TYR A 269 -4.53 0.59 -20.92
CA TYR A 269 -3.98 -0.21 -19.78
C TYR A 269 -4.64 -1.57 -19.62
N TRP A 270 -5.90 -1.73 -20.09
CA TRP A 270 -6.59 -3.01 -20.11
C TRP A 270 -5.91 -4.04 -21.02
N VAL A 271 -5.26 -3.62 -22.13
CA VAL A 271 -4.51 -4.53 -23.03
C VAL A 271 -3.28 -5.08 -22.31
N VAL A 272 -2.55 -4.24 -21.56
CA VAL A 272 -1.38 -4.67 -20.77
C VAL A 272 -1.83 -5.68 -19.71
N SER A 273 -2.93 -5.39 -19.02
CA SER A 273 -3.52 -6.29 -18.02
C SER A 273 -3.97 -7.63 -18.62
N LEU A 274 -4.56 -7.62 -19.81
CA LEU A 274 -4.95 -8.84 -20.53
C LEU A 274 -3.73 -9.66 -20.98
N VAL A 275 -2.65 -9.00 -21.42
CA VAL A 275 -1.41 -9.70 -21.81
C VAL A 275 -0.78 -10.35 -20.60
N ILE A 276 -0.69 -9.65 -19.45
CA ILE A 276 -0.16 -10.21 -18.20
C ILE A 276 -1.03 -11.37 -17.71
N ALA A 277 -2.34 -11.23 -17.72
CA ALA A 277 -3.26 -12.30 -17.33
C ALA A 277 -3.16 -13.51 -18.26
N GLY A 278 -3.09 -13.28 -19.58
CA GLY A 278 -2.95 -14.34 -20.58
C GLY A 278 -1.62 -15.10 -20.45
N THR A 279 -0.52 -14.39 -20.26
CA THR A 279 0.81 -15.03 -20.06
C THR A 279 0.87 -15.82 -18.75
N SER A 280 0.30 -15.29 -17.69
CA SER A 280 0.20 -16.00 -16.40
C SER A 280 -0.61 -17.29 -16.51
N LEU A 281 -1.74 -17.24 -17.22
CA LEU A 281 -2.57 -18.42 -17.47
C LEU A 281 -1.83 -19.48 -18.28
N LEU A 282 -1.09 -19.08 -19.32
CA LEU A 282 -0.29 -19.99 -20.12
C LEU A 282 0.81 -20.70 -19.30
N VAL A 283 1.50 -19.96 -18.42
CA VAL A 283 2.52 -20.54 -17.51
C VAL A 283 1.88 -21.56 -16.57
N ILE A 284 0.72 -21.26 -16.01
CA ILE A 284 -0.01 -22.18 -15.13
C ILE A 284 -0.43 -23.44 -15.88
N LEU A 285 -0.97 -23.30 -17.09
CA LEU A 285 -1.36 -24.45 -17.92
C LEU A 285 -0.17 -25.31 -18.32
N ALA A 286 0.97 -24.70 -18.65
CA ALA A 286 2.22 -25.43 -18.93
C ALA A 286 2.71 -26.20 -17.69
N ALA A 287 2.67 -25.60 -16.50
CA ALA A 287 3.02 -26.26 -15.26
C ALA A 287 2.11 -27.48 -14.96
N PHE A 288 0.81 -27.33 -15.19
CA PHE A 288 -0.13 -28.46 -15.06
C PHE A 288 0.10 -29.57 -16.09
N ALA A 289 0.44 -29.22 -17.31
CA ALA A 289 0.79 -30.19 -18.34
C ALA A 289 2.06 -30.98 -17.97
N LEU A 290 3.09 -30.29 -17.45
CA LEU A 290 4.32 -30.93 -16.96
C LEU A 290 4.06 -31.85 -15.77
N LEU A 291 3.25 -31.42 -14.80
CA LEU A 291 2.84 -32.25 -13.68
C LEU A 291 2.04 -33.48 -14.15
N TYR A 292 1.13 -33.28 -15.08
CA TYR A 292 0.34 -34.39 -15.67
C TYR A 292 1.24 -35.40 -16.36
N THR A 293 2.19 -34.96 -17.19
CA THR A 293 3.13 -35.87 -17.89
C THR A 293 4.02 -36.57 -16.89
N TYR A 294 4.52 -35.89 -15.87
CA TYR A 294 5.32 -36.49 -14.80
C TYR A 294 4.55 -37.59 -14.06
N TYR A 295 3.33 -37.33 -13.61
CA TYR A 295 2.51 -38.34 -12.93
C TYR A 295 2.07 -39.47 -13.83
N TYR A 296 1.80 -39.21 -15.11
CA TYR A 296 1.45 -40.22 -16.09
C TYR A 296 2.64 -41.19 -16.32
N HIS A 297 3.85 -40.67 -16.52
CA HIS A 297 5.04 -41.46 -16.68
C HIS A 297 5.43 -42.20 -15.40
N ALA A 298 5.32 -41.57 -14.23
CA ALA A 298 5.55 -42.24 -12.96
C ALA A 298 4.54 -43.36 -12.70
N GLY A 299 3.28 -43.17 -13.10
CA GLY A 299 2.24 -44.23 -13.05
C GLY A 299 2.57 -45.44 -13.93
N LYS A 300 3.03 -45.21 -15.16
CA LYS A 300 3.47 -46.28 -16.06
C LYS A 300 4.72 -47.01 -15.55
N ALA A 301 5.71 -46.30 -15.03
CA ALA A 301 6.91 -46.90 -14.43
C ALA A 301 6.55 -47.80 -13.24
N LYS A 302 5.61 -47.38 -12.36
CA LYS A 302 5.13 -48.22 -11.25
C LYS A 302 4.38 -49.46 -11.73
N GLN A 303 3.61 -49.39 -12.83
CA GLN A 303 2.94 -50.54 -13.41
C GLN A 303 3.95 -51.53 -14.02
N TRP A 304 4.99 -51.01 -14.70
CA TRP A 304 6.06 -51.81 -15.27
C TRP A 304 6.88 -52.56 -14.19
N LEU A 305 7.20 -51.88 -13.09
CA LEU A 305 7.87 -52.47 -11.93
C LEU A 305 7.02 -53.55 -11.24
N ARG A 306 5.70 -53.41 -11.19
CA ARG A 306 4.78 -54.41 -10.66
C ARG A 306 4.66 -55.63 -11.60
N ALA A 307 4.62 -55.41 -12.91
CA ALA A 307 4.61 -56.49 -13.90
C ALA A 307 5.93 -57.25 -13.91
N GLY A 308 7.07 -56.57 -13.76
CA GLY A 308 8.40 -57.23 -13.66
C GLY A 308 8.56 -58.07 -12.39
N LYS A 309 7.88 -57.77 -11.29
CA LYS A 309 7.86 -58.57 -10.06
C LYS A 309 7.04 -59.87 -10.16
N LEU A 310 6.14 -59.94 -11.16
CA LEU A 310 5.35 -61.17 -11.44
C LEU A 310 6.05 -62.18 -12.36
N LEU A 311 7.25 -61.86 -12.86
CA LEU A 311 8.04 -62.70 -13.80
C LEU A 311 9.32 -63.27 -13.19
N THR A 312 9.54 -63.20 -11.88
CA THR A 312 10.60 -63.98 -11.23
C THR A 312 10.02 -65.31 -10.77
N PRO A 313 10.44 -66.44 -11.34
CA PRO A 313 10.09 -67.77 -10.82
C PRO A 313 10.88 -68.03 -9.55
N ASP A 314 10.17 -68.62 -8.61
CA ASP A 314 10.72 -69.34 -7.42
C ASP A 314 11.35 -68.50 -6.29
N ASN A 315 10.57 -68.33 -5.26
CA ASN A 315 11.06 -68.63 -3.93
C ASN A 315 9.94 -69.33 -3.16
N ALA A 316 10.04 -70.67 -3.17
CA ALA A 316 9.30 -71.51 -2.26
C ALA A 316 9.53 -71.02 -0.81
N ALA A 317 8.45 -70.79 -0.09
CA ALA A 317 8.50 -70.42 1.31
C ALA A 317 9.26 -71.56 2.11
N PRO A 318 10.15 -71.21 3.03
CA PRO A 318 10.79 -72.21 3.91
C PRO A 318 9.69 -72.81 4.79
N ILE A 319 9.65 -74.18 4.79
CA ILE A 319 8.81 -75.00 5.65
C ILE A 319 9.24 -74.75 7.09
N ALA A 320 8.34 -74.28 7.94
CA ALA A 320 8.60 -74.07 9.36
C ALA A 320 8.77 -75.42 10.08
N PRO A 321 9.77 -75.59 10.97
CA PRO A 321 9.99 -76.85 11.71
C PRO A 321 8.88 -77.03 12.74
N PRO A 322 8.54 -78.30 13.10
CA PRO A 322 7.44 -78.63 13.99
C PRO A 322 7.67 -78.06 15.42
N ARG A 323 6.70 -77.47 16.00
CA ARG A 323 6.68 -76.90 17.37
C ARG A 323 6.74 -78.06 18.37
N GLN A 324 7.81 -78.18 19.16
CA GLN A 324 7.87 -79.06 20.35
C GLN A 324 7.00 -78.42 21.45
N ARG A 325 5.99 -79.17 21.95
CA ARG A 325 5.21 -78.94 23.13
C ARG A 325 6.09 -79.06 24.38
N LYS A 326 6.31 -77.94 25.10
CA LYS A 326 6.84 -78.01 26.47
C LYS A 326 5.70 -78.20 27.46
N HIS A 327 5.85 -79.29 28.27
CA HIS A 327 5.01 -79.60 29.41
C HIS A 327 4.99 -78.43 30.42
N GLN A 328 3.80 -78.03 30.85
CA GLN A 328 3.57 -77.22 32.01
C GLN A 328 3.68 -78.06 33.27
N ASN A 329 4.57 -77.72 34.21
CA ASN A 329 4.49 -78.09 35.60
C ASN A 329 3.96 -76.86 36.40
N SER A 330 2.81 -77.11 36.97
CA SER A 330 2.19 -76.25 37.97
C SER A 330 2.87 -76.36 39.32
N ILE A 331 3.25 -75.31 39.95
CA ILE A 331 3.42 -75.24 41.41
C ILE A 331 2.71 -73.99 41.92
N SER A 332 1.69 -74.24 42.74
CA SER A 332 0.96 -73.33 43.57
C SER A 332 1.82 -72.79 44.71
N HIS A 333 1.68 -71.54 45.08
CA HIS A 333 1.64 -71.08 46.45
C HIS A 333 1.06 -69.64 46.54
N SER A 334 -0.02 -69.56 47.30
CA SER A 334 -0.65 -68.40 47.91
C SER A 334 -0.12 -68.29 49.35
N PRO A 335 -0.59 -67.31 50.16
CA PRO A 335 -0.43 -65.84 50.14
C PRO A 335 0.26 -65.39 51.45
N LEU A 336 0.44 -64.11 51.71
CA LEU A 336 0.18 -63.41 52.98
C LEU A 336 0.88 -62.01 53.06
N ASP A 337 0.07 -61.07 53.35
CA ASP A 337 0.15 -59.93 54.26
C ASP A 337 1.42 -59.07 54.40
N ALA A 338 1.32 -57.80 54.07
CA ALA A 338 1.29 -56.64 54.96
C ALA A 338 1.24 -55.35 54.11
#